data_61d13177dd691d232bc8523fed57aefd
#
_entry.id   61d13177dd691d232bc8523fed57aefd
#
_cell.length_a   1.000
_cell.length_b   1.000
_cell.length_c   1.000
_cell.angle_alpha   90.00
_cell.angle_beta   90.00
_cell.angle_gamma   90.00
#
_symmetry.space_group_name_H-M   'P 1'
#
loop_
_entity.id
_entity.type
_entity.pdbx_description
1 polymer ?
#
loop_
_entity_poly.entity_id
_entity_poly.type
_entity_poly.pdbx_seq_one_letter_code
_entity_poly.pdbx_strand_id
1 'polypeptide(L)'
;MTYDRVALKARLKLEEGEVLHAYQDSLGWWTIGVGHLIDGRKGGAIPPGVSDALLEWDLARVERQLDQAIPWWRALDDIRQQVVMDLTFNMGWAPNAPGGFDDFHDTLAALQGGRWADAGAGLRKSLWYRQVGSRRAEPLCVAVETGVFRS
;
A
#
# COMPACT_ATOMS: atom_id res chain seq x y z
N MET A 1 2.71 -41.39 6.78
CA MET A 1 1.74 -41.33 5.65
C MET A 1 1.52 -39.90 5.27
N THR A 2 1.78 -39.53 4.02
CA THR A 2 1.52 -38.19 3.48
C THR A 2 0.24 -38.25 2.66
N TYR A 3 -0.77 -37.48 3.04
CA TYR A 3 -1.99 -37.32 2.25
C TYR A 3 -1.74 -36.40 1.04
N ASP A 4 -2.55 -36.52 -0.03
CA ASP A 4 -2.51 -35.63 -1.16
C ASP A 4 -3.10 -34.25 -0.76
N ARG A 5 -2.19 -33.31 -0.45
CA ARG A 5 -2.55 -31.95 -0.03
C ARG A 5 -3.17 -31.13 -1.15
N VAL A 6 -2.82 -31.43 -2.40
CA VAL A 6 -3.36 -30.69 -3.56
C VAL A 6 -4.83 -31.07 -3.76
N ALA A 7 -5.13 -32.36 -3.77
CA ALA A 7 -6.49 -32.85 -3.87
C ALA A 7 -7.37 -32.38 -2.70
N LEU A 8 -6.82 -32.38 -1.47
CA LEU A 8 -7.54 -31.87 -0.29
C LEU A 8 -7.88 -30.38 -0.43
N LYS A 9 -6.92 -29.55 -0.84
CA LYS A 9 -7.16 -28.10 -1.04
C LYS A 9 -8.23 -27.84 -2.09
N ALA A 10 -8.19 -28.58 -3.20
CA ALA A 10 -9.20 -28.46 -4.26
C ALA A 10 -10.60 -28.79 -3.75
N ARG A 11 -10.73 -29.88 -2.97
CA ARG A 11 -11.99 -30.29 -2.37
C ARG A 11 -12.52 -29.26 -1.37
N LEU A 12 -11.67 -28.76 -0.46
CA LEU A 12 -12.07 -27.75 0.54
C LEU A 12 -12.55 -26.46 -0.11
N LYS A 13 -11.91 -25.99 -1.19
CA LYS A 13 -12.38 -24.83 -1.95
C LYS A 13 -13.77 -25.03 -2.55
N LEU A 14 -14.09 -26.27 -2.98
CA LEU A 14 -15.42 -26.61 -3.51
C LEU A 14 -16.48 -26.70 -2.42
N GLU A 15 -16.15 -27.30 -1.28
CA GLU A 15 -17.09 -27.59 -0.19
C GLU A 15 -17.38 -26.33 0.67
N GLU A 16 -16.32 -25.56 1.03
CA GLU A 16 -16.41 -24.39 1.91
C GLU A 16 -16.63 -23.09 1.12
N GLY A 17 -16.32 -23.08 -0.17
CA GLY A 17 -16.23 -21.90 -0.98
C GLY A 17 -14.92 -21.13 -0.78
N GLU A 18 -14.53 -20.34 -1.79
CA GLU A 18 -13.37 -19.45 -1.71
C GLU A 18 -13.85 -17.99 -1.91
N VAL A 19 -13.78 -17.17 -0.85
CA VAL A 19 -14.21 -15.77 -0.87
C VAL A 19 -13.00 -14.88 -0.68
N LEU A 20 -12.59 -14.16 -1.73
CA LEU A 20 -11.35 -13.35 -1.75
C LEU A 20 -11.50 -11.95 -1.12
N HIS A 21 -12.57 -11.69 -0.42
CA HIS A 21 -12.80 -10.48 0.38
C HIS A 21 -13.31 -10.88 1.77
N ALA A 22 -13.18 -9.97 2.73
CA ALA A 22 -13.70 -10.20 4.07
C ALA A 22 -15.24 -10.27 4.05
N TYR A 23 -15.79 -11.26 4.72
CA TYR A 23 -17.24 -11.45 4.90
C TYR A 23 -17.56 -11.88 6.32
N GLN A 24 -18.82 -11.75 6.73
CA GLN A 24 -19.28 -12.31 8.00
C GLN A 24 -19.84 -13.72 7.77
N ASP A 25 -19.36 -14.67 8.56
CA ASP A 25 -19.91 -16.03 8.60
C ASP A 25 -21.31 -16.05 9.22
N SER A 26 -21.92 -17.24 9.30
CA SER A 26 -23.26 -17.44 9.88
C SER A 26 -23.38 -17.03 11.36
N LEU A 27 -22.26 -16.85 12.05
CA LEU A 27 -22.17 -16.43 13.45
C LEU A 27 -21.78 -14.93 13.58
N GLY A 28 -21.64 -14.22 12.45
CA GLY A 28 -21.27 -12.81 12.41
C GLY A 28 -19.75 -12.55 12.60
N TRP A 29 -18.89 -13.54 12.44
CA TRP A 29 -17.44 -13.38 12.56
C TRP A 29 -16.79 -13.07 11.21
N TRP A 30 -15.85 -12.13 11.21
CA TRP A 30 -15.13 -11.77 10.00
C TRP A 30 -14.19 -12.88 9.54
N THR A 31 -14.38 -13.30 8.30
CA THR A 31 -13.73 -14.45 7.67
C THR A 31 -13.28 -14.09 6.26
N ILE A 32 -12.26 -14.75 5.72
CA ILE A 32 -11.75 -14.57 4.35
C ILE A 32 -11.23 -15.89 3.78
N GLY A 33 -11.16 -15.98 2.46
CA GLY A 33 -10.61 -17.17 1.78
C GLY A 33 -11.51 -18.39 1.94
N VAL A 34 -10.93 -19.50 2.32
CA VAL A 34 -11.62 -20.78 2.57
C VAL A 34 -11.83 -20.91 4.08
N GLY A 35 -12.74 -20.09 4.64
CA GLY A 35 -13.10 -20.15 6.04
C GLY A 35 -12.03 -19.66 7.03
N HIS A 36 -11.04 -18.86 6.59
CA HIS A 36 -10.01 -18.34 7.49
C HIS A 36 -10.55 -17.20 8.34
N LEU A 37 -10.58 -17.37 9.65
CA LEU A 37 -11.06 -16.38 10.61
C LEU A 37 -10.04 -15.24 10.78
N ILE A 38 -10.49 -14.00 10.57
CA ILE A 38 -9.69 -12.76 10.77
C ILE A 38 -10.27 -11.87 11.87
N ASP A 39 -11.31 -12.28 12.56
CA ASP A 39 -11.95 -11.51 13.63
C ASP A 39 -11.15 -11.56 14.92
N GLY A 40 -10.57 -10.41 15.31
CA GLY A 40 -9.74 -10.28 16.51
C GLY A 40 -10.46 -10.62 17.82
N ARG A 41 -11.80 -10.52 17.88
CA ARG A 41 -12.61 -10.91 19.05
C ARG A 41 -12.53 -12.41 19.35
N LYS A 42 -12.24 -13.22 18.32
CA LYS A 42 -11.99 -14.67 18.44
C LYS A 42 -10.53 -15.06 18.29
N GLY A 43 -9.61 -14.10 18.31
CA GLY A 43 -8.17 -14.36 18.14
C GLY A 43 -7.79 -14.70 16.70
N GLY A 44 -8.62 -14.32 15.71
CA GLY A 44 -8.30 -14.47 14.30
C GLY A 44 -7.07 -13.63 13.93
N ALA A 45 -6.18 -14.22 13.12
CA ALA A 45 -4.93 -13.57 12.69
C ALA A 45 -4.41 -14.19 11.39
N ILE A 46 -3.52 -13.47 10.72
CA ILE A 46 -2.74 -14.01 9.60
C ILE A 46 -1.28 -14.20 10.03
N PRO A 47 -0.59 -15.25 9.59
CA PRO A 47 0.83 -15.42 9.86
C PRO A 47 1.68 -14.41 9.08
N PRO A 48 2.91 -14.11 9.56
CA PRO A 48 3.81 -13.11 8.92
C PRO A 48 3.99 -13.31 7.43
N GLY A 49 4.21 -14.54 6.96
CA GLY A 49 4.40 -14.80 5.52
C GLY A 49 3.15 -14.52 4.67
N VAL A 50 1.95 -14.57 5.23
CA VAL A 50 0.72 -14.13 4.54
C VAL A 50 0.63 -12.61 4.52
N SER A 51 1.01 -11.95 5.62
CA SER A 51 1.11 -10.49 5.68
C SER A 51 2.10 -9.95 4.64
N ASP A 52 3.29 -10.56 4.53
CA ASP A 52 4.28 -10.19 3.51
C ASP A 52 3.74 -10.39 2.08
N ALA A 53 3.06 -11.50 1.83
CA ALA A 53 2.46 -11.76 0.51
C ALA A 53 1.37 -10.74 0.14
N LEU A 54 0.59 -10.27 1.10
CA LEU A 54 -0.40 -9.20 0.91
C LEU A 54 0.30 -7.87 0.62
N LEU A 55 1.36 -7.55 1.36
CA LEU A 55 2.15 -6.35 1.13
C LEU A 55 2.78 -6.33 -0.26
N GLU A 56 3.38 -7.44 -0.69
CA GLU A 56 3.92 -7.58 -2.05
C GLU A 56 2.85 -7.38 -3.13
N TRP A 57 1.66 -7.94 -2.92
CA TRP A 57 0.52 -7.73 -3.81
C TRP A 57 0.12 -6.25 -3.90
N ASP A 58 0.05 -5.57 -2.75
CA ASP A 58 -0.31 -4.15 -2.69
C ASP A 58 0.75 -3.26 -3.32
N LEU A 59 2.04 -3.52 -3.06
CA LEU A 59 3.15 -2.80 -3.71
C LEU A 59 3.11 -2.97 -5.23
N ALA A 60 2.93 -4.19 -5.73
CA ALA A 60 2.81 -4.44 -7.17
C ALA A 60 1.58 -3.73 -7.78
N ARG A 61 0.49 -3.56 -7.03
CA ARG A 61 -0.68 -2.79 -7.46
C ARG A 61 -0.36 -1.30 -7.57
N VAL A 62 0.31 -0.74 -6.56
CA VAL A 62 0.76 0.67 -6.55
C VAL A 62 1.74 0.94 -7.70
N GLU A 63 2.72 0.06 -7.93
CA GLU A 63 3.65 0.19 -9.06
C GLU A 63 2.93 0.26 -10.41
N ARG A 64 2.01 -0.66 -10.68
CA ARG A 64 1.23 -0.64 -11.93
C ARG A 64 0.44 0.65 -12.09
N GLN A 65 -0.14 1.16 -11.00
CA GLN A 65 -0.90 2.40 -11.00
C GLN A 65 -0.02 3.61 -11.33
N LEU A 66 1.17 3.70 -10.74
CA LEU A 66 2.15 4.76 -11.01
C LEU A 66 2.73 4.64 -12.44
N ASP A 67 3.02 3.42 -12.91
CA ASP A 67 3.51 3.18 -14.28
C ASP A 67 2.50 3.66 -15.34
N GLN A 68 1.21 3.55 -15.07
CA GLN A 68 0.16 4.04 -15.96
C GLN A 68 -0.04 5.56 -15.86
N ALA A 69 0.01 6.10 -14.65
CA ALA A 69 -0.36 7.49 -14.39
C ALA A 69 0.80 8.48 -14.59
N ILE A 70 1.99 8.14 -14.11
CA ILE A 70 3.17 9.00 -14.10
C ILE A 70 4.46 8.22 -14.45
N PRO A 71 4.58 7.59 -15.63
CA PRO A 71 5.68 6.67 -15.95
C PRO A 71 7.09 7.26 -15.74
N TRP A 72 7.22 8.59 -15.68
CA TRP A 72 8.48 9.28 -15.37
C TRP A 72 9.00 8.98 -13.95
N TRP A 73 8.18 8.47 -13.03
CA TRP A 73 8.61 8.13 -11.67
C TRP A 73 9.75 7.08 -11.64
N ARG A 74 9.79 6.22 -12.65
CA ARG A 74 10.86 5.22 -12.82
C ARG A 74 12.25 5.84 -13.11
N ALA A 75 12.30 7.12 -13.55
CA ALA A 75 13.55 7.84 -13.77
C ALA A 75 14.10 8.52 -12.51
N LEU A 76 13.35 8.54 -11.43
CA LEU A 76 13.83 9.02 -10.13
C LEU A 76 14.89 8.04 -9.58
N ASP A 77 15.76 8.55 -8.71
CA ASP A 77 16.65 7.66 -7.94
C ASP A 77 15.84 6.77 -6.96
N ASP A 78 16.51 5.72 -6.47
CA ASP A 78 15.90 4.69 -5.63
C ASP A 78 15.13 5.28 -4.42
N ILE A 79 15.73 6.24 -3.71
CA ILE A 79 15.11 6.83 -2.52
C ILE A 79 13.84 7.61 -2.86
N ARG A 80 13.85 8.38 -3.93
CA ARG A 80 12.68 9.14 -4.36
C ARG A 80 11.59 8.25 -4.95
N GLN A 81 11.97 7.15 -5.61
CA GLN A 81 11.02 6.11 -6.00
C GLN A 81 10.32 5.51 -4.76
N GLN A 82 11.06 5.17 -3.72
CA GLN A 82 10.50 4.67 -2.46
C GLN A 82 9.55 5.69 -1.82
N VAL A 83 9.87 6.98 -1.83
CA VAL A 83 8.97 8.03 -1.31
C VAL A 83 7.67 8.11 -2.12
N VAL A 84 7.74 8.11 -3.44
CA VAL A 84 6.54 8.12 -4.30
C VAL A 84 5.68 6.89 -4.06
N MET A 85 6.30 5.72 -3.93
CA MET A 85 5.62 4.46 -3.57
C MET A 85 4.94 4.55 -2.20
N ASP A 86 5.64 5.04 -1.17
CA ASP A 86 5.11 5.19 0.19
C ASP A 86 3.90 6.15 0.23
N LEU A 87 4.03 7.32 -0.39
CA LEU A 87 2.94 8.30 -0.46
C LEU A 87 1.72 7.74 -1.18
N THR A 88 1.92 7.05 -2.31
CA THR A 88 0.83 6.42 -3.07
C THR A 88 0.22 5.24 -2.31
N PHE A 89 1.02 4.43 -1.64
CA PHE A 89 0.54 3.34 -0.79
C PHE A 89 -0.34 3.87 0.36
N ASN A 90 0.06 4.99 0.97
CA ASN A 90 -0.64 5.58 2.12
C ASN A 90 -1.92 6.33 1.74
N MET A 91 -1.86 7.17 0.69
CA MET A 91 -2.98 8.04 0.28
C MET A 91 -3.82 7.46 -0.86
N GLY A 92 -3.28 6.52 -1.61
CA GLY A 92 -3.85 6.07 -2.88
C GLY A 92 -3.52 7.02 -4.04
N TRP A 93 -3.94 6.62 -5.23
CA TRP A 93 -3.99 7.38 -6.45
C TRP A 93 -5.42 7.33 -6.97
N ALA A 94 -6.16 8.42 -6.88
CA ALA A 94 -7.61 8.42 -7.06
C ALA A 94 -8.09 9.58 -7.96
N PRO A 95 -7.79 9.57 -9.28
CA PRO A 95 -8.00 10.70 -10.18
C PRO A 95 -9.46 11.17 -10.30
N ASN A 96 -10.40 10.41 -9.76
CA ASN A 96 -11.84 10.74 -9.76
C ASN A 96 -12.39 11.00 -8.35
N ALA A 97 -11.53 11.08 -7.33
CA ALA A 97 -11.93 11.32 -5.95
C ALA A 97 -10.84 12.13 -5.22
N PRO A 98 -11.18 13.08 -4.35
CA PRO A 98 -10.19 13.89 -3.66
C PRO A 98 -9.42 13.08 -2.60
N GLY A 99 -8.19 13.50 -2.33
CA GLY A 99 -7.39 13.02 -1.21
C GLY A 99 -6.31 11.99 -1.56
N GLY A 100 -6.14 11.64 -2.83
CA GLY A 100 -5.04 10.81 -3.32
C GLY A 100 -3.74 11.60 -3.49
N PHE A 101 -2.62 10.89 -3.71
CA PHE A 101 -1.34 11.53 -4.00
C PHE A 101 -1.35 12.26 -5.36
N ASP A 102 -2.24 11.88 -6.25
CA ASP A 102 -2.49 12.57 -7.53
C ASP A 102 -2.96 14.02 -7.38
N ASP A 103 -3.56 14.41 -6.25
CA ASP A 103 -3.93 15.82 -5.95
C ASP A 103 -2.73 16.71 -5.66
N PHE A 104 -1.53 16.15 -5.49
CA PHE A 104 -0.31 16.90 -5.16
C PHE A 104 0.38 17.47 -6.41
N HIS A 105 -0.36 18.19 -7.26
CA HIS A 105 0.09 18.63 -8.58
C HIS A 105 1.43 19.37 -8.56
N ASP A 106 1.62 20.32 -7.65
CA ASP A 106 2.86 21.10 -7.56
C ASP A 106 4.04 20.24 -7.08
N THR A 107 3.79 19.32 -6.14
CA THR A 107 4.79 18.36 -5.65
C THR A 107 5.20 17.38 -6.75
N LEU A 108 4.23 16.84 -7.49
CA LEU A 108 4.50 15.94 -8.62
C LEU A 108 5.28 16.67 -9.74
N ALA A 109 4.90 17.90 -10.08
CA ALA A 109 5.63 18.72 -11.06
C ALA A 109 7.05 19.07 -10.57
N ALA A 110 7.24 19.29 -9.27
CA ALA A 110 8.56 19.52 -8.69
C ALA A 110 9.43 18.26 -8.73
N LEU A 111 8.88 17.09 -8.40
CA LEU A 111 9.54 15.79 -8.49
C LEU A 111 9.97 15.48 -9.92
N GLN A 112 9.08 15.63 -10.89
CA GLN A 112 9.39 15.42 -12.31
C GLN A 112 10.47 16.37 -12.83
N GLY A 113 10.48 17.61 -12.34
CA GLY A 113 11.44 18.64 -12.73
C GLY A 113 12.75 18.64 -11.93
N GLY A 114 12.95 17.69 -11.01
CA GLY A 114 14.16 17.63 -10.16
C GLY A 114 14.27 18.76 -9.14
N ARG A 115 13.17 19.46 -8.83
CA ARG A 115 13.13 20.55 -7.84
C ARG A 115 12.83 19.96 -6.45
N TRP A 116 13.83 19.30 -5.90
CA TRP A 116 13.69 18.48 -4.68
C TRP A 116 13.25 19.29 -3.44
N ALA A 117 13.80 20.51 -3.28
CA ALA A 117 13.43 21.40 -2.19
C ALA A 117 11.96 21.84 -2.28
N ASP A 118 11.46 22.13 -3.48
CA ASP A 118 10.07 22.51 -3.71
C ASP A 118 9.13 21.32 -3.43
N ALA A 119 9.53 20.11 -3.83
CA ALA A 119 8.76 18.92 -3.57
C ALA A 119 8.62 18.64 -2.06
N GLY A 120 9.71 18.70 -1.30
CA GLY A 120 9.69 18.57 0.16
C GLY A 120 8.86 19.66 0.84
N ALA A 121 8.99 20.91 0.39
CA ALA A 121 8.18 22.02 0.90
C ALA A 121 6.69 21.84 0.60
N GLY A 122 6.34 21.32 -0.58
CA GLY A 122 4.97 20.99 -0.96
C GLY A 122 4.35 19.95 -0.04
N LEU A 123 5.08 18.89 0.25
CA LEU A 123 4.64 17.85 1.21
C LEU A 123 4.38 18.44 2.60
N ARG A 124 5.29 19.28 3.13
CA ARG A 124 5.13 19.89 4.47
C ARG A 124 3.91 20.83 4.58
N LYS A 125 3.51 21.49 3.49
CA LYS A 125 2.35 22.38 3.45
C LYS A 125 1.02 21.61 3.34
N SER A 126 1.06 20.35 3.00
CA SER A 126 -0.13 19.55 2.71
C SER A 126 -1.00 19.27 3.93
N LEU A 127 -2.26 18.93 3.68
CA LEU A 127 -3.17 18.41 4.70
C LEU A 127 -2.67 17.05 5.21
N TRP A 128 -2.16 16.20 4.32
CA TRP A 128 -1.59 14.91 4.66
C TRP A 128 -0.51 15.02 5.75
N TYR A 129 0.45 15.95 5.61
CA TYR A 129 1.51 16.17 6.61
C TYR A 129 0.93 16.42 8.00
N ARG A 130 -0.13 17.24 8.10
CA ARG A 130 -0.81 17.53 9.36
C ARG A 130 -1.57 16.33 9.92
N GLN A 131 -2.19 15.53 9.05
CA GLN A 131 -2.96 14.35 9.45
C GLN A 131 -2.10 13.21 9.98
N VAL A 132 -0.99 12.89 9.29
CA VAL A 132 -0.11 11.78 9.71
C VAL A 132 0.91 12.20 10.77
N GLY A 133 1.13 13.50 10.94
CA GLY A 133 2.06 14.08 11.91
C GLY A 133 3.52 14.05 11.46
N SER A 134 4.31 14.97 12.03
CA SER A 134 5.72 15.17 11.64
C SER A 134 6.58 13.91 11.81
N ARG A 135 6.33 13.09 12.82
CA ARG A 135 7.07 11.83 13.03
C ARG A 135 7.02 10.91 11.82
N ARG A 136 5.88 10.84 11.13
CA ARG A 136 5.68 10.00 9.94
C ARG A 136 6.10 10.73 8.66
N ALA A 137 5.74 12.02 8.54
CA ALA A 137 5.89 12.78 7.31
C ALA A 137 7.29 13.36 7.09
N GLU A 138 7.95 13.86 8.13
CA GLU A 138 9.24 14.57 7.98
C GLU A 138 10.36 13.70 7.37
N PRO A 139 10.51 12.42 7.74
CA PRO A 139 11.49 11.56 7.08
C PRO A 139 11.30 11.46 5.56
N LEU A 140 10.06 11.44 5.07
CA LEU A 140 9.77 11.42 3.64
C LEU A 140 10.08 12.76 2.96
N CYS A 141 9.78 13.89 3.62
CA CYS A 141 10.14 15.22 3.11
C CYS A 141 11.66 15.36 2.97
N VAL A 142 12.40 14.95 4.00
CA VAL A 142 13.88 14.97 4.00
C VAL A 142 14.44 14.04 2.94
N ALA A 143 13.88 12.82 2.78
CA ALA A 143 14.30 11.86 1.78
C ALA A 143 14.09 12.41 0.35
N VAL A 144 12.97 13.08 0.08
CA VAL A 144 12.76 13.78 -1.20
C VAL A 144 13.83 14.84 -1.46
N GLU A 145 14.13 15.67 -0.45
CA GLU A 145 15.08 16.77 -0.60
C GLU A 145 16.51 16.30 -0.79
N THR A 146 16.92 15.32 0.00
CA THR A 146 18.34 14.91 0.11
C THR A 146 18.70 13.66 -0.68
N GLY A 147 17.71 12.84 -1.09
CA GLY A 147 17.95 11.52 -1.67
C GLY A 147 18.45 10.48 -0.65
N VAL A 148 18.23 10.70 0.64
CA VAL A 148 18.68 9.79 1.72
C VAL A 148 17.61 9.70 2.81
N PHE A 149 17.24 8.49 3.21
CA PHE A 149 16.52 8.29 4.48
C PHE A 149 17.50 8.47 5.64
N ARG A 150 17.22 9.40 6.52
CA ARG A 150 17.97 9.55 7.77
C ARG A 150 17.39 8.57 8.80
N SER A 151 18.25 7.73 9.32
CA SER A 151 17.99 6.85 10.48
C SER A 151 17.76 7.65 11.75
#